data_45b7543e82de4f2a8f8aaba3559d46bc
#
_entry.id   45b7543e82de4f2a8f8aaba3559d46bc
#
_cell.length_a   1.000
_cell.length_b   1.000
_cell.length_c   1.000
_cell.angle_alpha   90.00
_cell.angle_beta   90.00
_cell.angle_gamma   90.00
#
_symmetry.space_group_name_H-M   'P 1'
#
loop_
_entity.id
_entity.type
_entity.pdbx_description
1 polymer ?
#
loop_
_entity_poly.entity_id
_entity_poly.type
_entity_poly.pdbx_seq_one_letter_code
_entity_poly.pdbx_strand_id
1 'polypeptide(L)'
;MKKITLLLALLAQSLFAAAQVFVEGVKLEPANTGQYIELDPLFREDGRCAFQVDYGQSNPKQDYVTDNHGKRFDFRSLVDGLNFFYEEGWEIAQISVLERGRHFMLKRRY
;
A
#
# COMPACT_ATOMS: atom_id res chain seq x y z
N MET A 1 -34.94 -11.53 12.96
CA MET A 1 -34.18 -11.97 11.79
C MET A 1 -33.62 -10.84 10.94
N LYS A 2 -34.38 -9.83 10.61
CA LYS A 2 -33.88 -8.70 9.79
C LYS A 2 -32.72 -7.91 10.45
N LYS A 3 -32.70 -7.80 11.80
CA LYS A 3 -31.63 -7.10 12.54
C LYS A 3 -30.29 -7.81 12.49
N ILE A 4 -30.29 -9.15 12.50
CA ILE A 4 -29.06 -9.96 12.45
C ILE A 4 -28.42 -9.86 11.06
N THR A 5 -29.22 -9.89 10.00
CA THR A 5 -28.73 -9.76 8.61
C THR A 5 -28.08 -8.39 8.38
N LEU A 6 -28.67 -7.33 8.91
CA LEU A 6 -28.12 -5.97 8.81
C LEU A 6 -26.78 -5.84 9.53
N LEU A 7 -26.65 -6.45 10.72
CA LEU A 7 -25.42 -6.44 11.50
C LEU A 7 -24.28 -7.14 10.76
N LEU A 8 -24.53 -8.28 10.14
CA LEU A 8 -23.54 -9.02 9.33
C LEU A 8 -23.07 -8.20 8.13
N ALA A 9 -23.99 -7.48 7.46
CA ALA A 9 -23.62 -6.62 6.33
C ALA A 9 -22.72 -5.46 6.78
N LEU A 10 -22.98 -4.86 7.94
CA LEU A 10 -22.15 -3.79 8.50
C LEU A 10 -20.76 -4.29 8.87
N LEU A 11 -20.64 -5.48 9.45
CA LEU A 11 -19.35 -6.10 9.77
C LEU A 11 -18.54 -6.40 8.51
N ALA A 12 -19.16 -6.89 7.45
CA ALA A 12 -18.49 -7.14 6.18
C ALA A 12 -17.94 -5.84 5.57
N GLN A 13 -18.71 -4.76 5.61
CA GLN A 13 -18.26 -3.45 5.13
C GLN A 13 -17.10 -2.91 5.95
N SER A 14 -17.10 -3.10 7.27
CA SER A 14 -16.00 -2.68 8.14
C SER A 14 -14.71 -3.41 7.82
N LEU A 15 -14.78 -4.72 7.50
CA LEU A 15 -13.61 -5.51 7.13
C LEU A 15 -12.99 -5.01 5.81
N PHE A 16 -13.82 -4.69 4.81
CA PHE A 16 -13.35 -4.11 3.54
C PHE A 16 -12.77 -2.70 3.73
N ALA A 17 -13.34 -1.90 4.62
CA ALA A 17 -12.88 -0.54 4.89
C ALA A 17 -11.56 -0.49 5.68
N ALA A 18 -11.20 -1.58 6.39
CA ALA A 18 -10.00 -1.61 7.22
C ALA A 18 -8.69 -1.75 6.43
N ALA A 19 -8.76 -2.28 5.19
CA ALA A 19 -7.59 -2.54 4.37
C ALA A 19 -7.45 -1.44 3.31
N GLN A 20 -6.65 -0.41 3.61
CA GLN A 20 -6.42 0.73 2.73
C GLN A 20 -4.97 1.15 2.78
N VAL A 21 -4.45 1.67 1.64
CA VAL A 21 -3.09 2.15 1.56
C VAL A 21 -3.06 3.62 1.93
N PHE A 22 -2.24 3.95 2.93
CA PHE A 22 -1.95 5.32 3.32
C PHE A 22 -0.47 5.61 3.10
N VAL A 23 -0.16 6.80 2.59
CA VAL A 23 1.20 7.28 2.41
C VAL A 23 1.30 8.61 3.14
N GLU A 24 2.13 8.68 4.17
CA GLU A 24 2.24 9.84 5.06
C GLU A 24 0.87 10.32 5.57
N GLY A 25 0.01 9.36 5.93
CA GLY A 25 -1.33 9.64 6.42
C GLY A 25 -2.37 9.96 5.35
N VAL A 26 -1.97 10.04 4.08
CA VAL A 26 -2.88 10.33 2.96
C VAL A 26 -3.35 9.02 2.35
N LYS A 27 -4.65 8.83 2.29
CA LYS A 27 -5.25 7.64 1.67
C LYS A 27 -5.07 7.69 0.16
N LEU A 28 -4.54 6.61 -0.42
CA LEU A 28 -4.44 6.49 -1.87
C LEU A 28 -5.82 6.15 -2.46
N GLU A 29 -6.27 6.98 -3.39
CA GLU A 29 -7.58 6.87 -4.03
C GLU A 29 -7.43 7.12 -5.53
N PRO A 30 -8.42 6.71 -6.35
CA PRO A 30 -8.38 7.05 -7.77
C PRO A 30 -8.27 8.56 -8.05
N ALA A 31 -8.77 9.39 -7.14
CA ALA A 31 -8.72 10.85 -7.31
C ALA A 31 -7.30 11.42 -7.17
N ASN A 32 -6.40 10.78 -6.40
CA ASN A 32 -5.05 11.30 -6.17
C ASN A 32 -3.94 10.42 -6.74
N THR A 33 -4.28 9.30 -7.39
CA THR A 33 -3.31 8.43 -8.05
C THR A 33 -3.69 8.26 -9.51
N GLY A 34 -2.69 7.92 -10.35
CA GLY A 34 -2.94 7.44 -11.70
C GLY A 34 -3.08 5.93 -11.72
N GLN A 35 -2.73 5.32 -12.85
CA GLN A 35 -2.71 3.87 -12.99
C GLN A 35 -1.47 3.21 -12.39
N TYR A 36 -0.39 3.98 -12.19
CA TYR A 36 0.89 3.46 -11.75
C TYR A 36 1.35 4.13 -10.47
N ILE A 37 1.97 3.34 -9.61
CA ILE A 37 2.75 3.82 -8.47
C ILE A 37 4.09 3.10 -8.47
N GLU A 38 5.11 3.72 -7.87
CA GLU A 38 6.43 3.10 -7.73
C GLU A 38 6.70 2.84 -6.25
N LEU A 39 7.17 1.64 -5.94
CA LEU A 39 7.59 1.25 -4.59
C LEU A 39 9.10 1.13 -4.54
N ASP A 40 9.68 1.72 -3.51
CA ASP A 40 11.09 1.64 -3.22
C ASP A 40 11.25 1.01 -1.82
N PRO A 41 11.67 -0.28 -1.73
CA PRO A 41 11.74 -0.96 -0.45
C PRO A 41 12.94 -0.48 0.38
N LEU A 42 12.71 -0.35 1.69
CA LEU A 42 13.74 -0.07 2.68
C LEU A 42 13.76 -1.22 3.68
N PHE A 43 14.86 -1.99 3.68
CA PHE A 43 14.99 -3.16 4.54
C PHE A 43 15.55 -2.79 5.91
N ARG A 44 14.99 -3.41 6.95
CA ARG A 44 15.51 -3.37 8.31
C ARG A 44 16.47 -4.55 8.52
N GLU A 45 17.30 -4.47 9.55
CA GLU A 45 18.26 -5.53 9.87
C GLU A 45 17.60 -6.88 10.15
N ASP A 46 16.40 -6.86 10.72
CA ASP A 46 15.64 -8.07 11.04
C ASP A 46 14.82 -8.62 9.87
N GLY A 47 14.96 -8.04 8.67
CA GLY A 47 14.25 -8.48 7.47
C GLY A 47 12.91 -7.81 7.25
N ARG A 48 12.42 -6.99 8.18
CA ARG A 48 11.22 -6.19 7.96
C ARG A 48 11.45 -5.17 6.85
N CYS A 49 10.38 -4.74 6.21
CA CYS A 49 10.46 -3.90 5.03
C CYS A 49 9.46 -2.76 5.11
N ALA A 50 9.95 -1.53 4.97
CA ALA A 50 9.13 -0.35 4.73
C ALA A 50 9.16 -0.02 3.25
N PHE A 51 8.18 0.74 2.75
CA PHE A 51 8.16 1.17 1.36
C PHE A 51 8.02 2.69 1.27
N GLN A 52 8.91 3.30 0.48
CA GLN A 52 8.65 4.60 -0.09
C GLN A 52 7.70 4.44 -1.27
N VAL A 53 6.78 5.39 -1.43
CA VAL A 53 5.78 5.32 -2.49
C VAL A 53 5.77 6.62 -3.27
N ASP A 54 5.98 6.50 -4.57
CA ASP A 54 5.75 7.58 -5.52
C ASP A 54 4.42 7.29 -6.22
N TYR A 55 3.39 8.11 -5.92
CA TYR A 55 2.09 8.00 -6.57
C TYR A 55 1.78 9.23 -7.43
N GLY A 56 2.81 10.05 -7.73
CA GLY A 56 2.69 11.26 -8.54
C GLY A 56 2.66 12.55 -7.74
N GLN A 57 2.87 12.48 -6.42
CA GLN A 57 2.96 13.67 -5.57
C GLN A 57 4.26 14.43 -5.78
N SER A 58 4.31 15.67 -5.34
CA SER A 58 5.54 16.47 -5.36
C SER A 58 6.54 15.92 -4.36
N ASN A 59 7.78 15.69 -4.78
CA ASN A 59 8.91 15.31 -3.93
C ASN A 59 8.65 14.06 -3.07
N PRO A 60 8.51 12.87 -3.69
CA PRO A 60 8.14 11.64 -2.96
C PRO A 60 9.28 10.98 -2.16
N LYS A 61 10.45 11.58 -2.05
CA LYS A 61 11.66 10.94 -1.53
C LYS A 61 11.58 10.43 -0.10
N GLN A 62 10.63 10.89 0.70
CA GLN A 62 10.48 10.48 2.10
C GLN A 62 9.05 10.08 2.43
N ASP A 63 8.27 9.77 1.40
CA ASP A 63 6.87 9.42 1.58
C ASP A 63 6.73 7.91 1.72
N TYR A 64 6.51 7.45 2.94
CA TYR A 64 6.43 6.03 3.31
C TYR A 64 4.99 5.59 3.51
N VAL A 65 4.75 4.29 3.32
CA VAL A 65 3.49 3.67 3.74
C VAL A 65 3.32 3.86 5.25
N THR A 66 2.16 4.34 5.64
CA THR A 66 1.80 4.60 7.03
C THR A 66 0.43 4.01 7.35
N ASP A 67 0.04 4.08 8.62
CA ASP A 67 -1.36 3.90 8.99
C ASP A 67 -2.13 5.21 8.74
N ASN A 68 -3.42 5.22 9.08
CA ASN A 68 -4.28 6.40 8.88
C ASN A 68 -3.92 7.58 9.78
N HIS A 69 -3.03 7.39 10.75
CA HIS A 69 -2.53 8.44 11.64
C HIS A 69 -1.15 8.94 11.24
N GLY A 70 -0.60 8.45 10.12
CA GLY A 70 0.70 8.86 9.64
C GLY A 70 1.88 8.12 10.28
N LYS A 71 1.63 7.09 11.07
CA LYS A 71 2.69 6.28 11.66
C LYS A 71 3.22 5.28 10.63
N ARG A 72 4.54 5.23 10.43
CA ARG A 72 5.18 4.31 9.49
C ARG A 72 4.84 2.87 9.80
N PHE A 73 4.66 2.10 8.73
CA PHE A 73 4.31 0.70 8.80
C PHE A 73 5.43 -0.15 8.20
N ASP A 74 5.99 -1.08 9.01
CA ASP A 74 6.96 -2.05 8.54
C ASP A 74 6.25 -3.38 8.30
N PHE A 75 6.33 -3.89 7.07
CA PHE A 75 5.86 -5.23 6.74
C PHE A 75 6.86 -6.27 7.21
N ARG A 76 6.40 -7.50 7.47
CA ARG A 76 7.27 -8.57 7.94
C ARG A 76 8.35 -8.93 6.94
N SER A 77 8.10 -8.72 5.63
CA SER A 77 9.04 -8.99 4.56
C SER A 77 8.65 -8.21 3.31
N LEU A 78 9.54 -8.22 2.32
CA LEU A 78 9.24 -7.65 1.00
C LEU A 78 7.98 -8.27 0.39
N VAL A 79 7.89 -9.60 0.41
CA VAL A 79 6.76 -10.30 -0.20
C VAL A 79 5.46 -10.01 0.54
N ASP A 80 5.51 -9.93 1.86
CA ASP A 80 4.34 -9.57 2.67
C ASP A 80 3.80 -8.19 2.24
N GLY A 81 4.68 -7.24 2.03
CA GLY A 81 4.30 -5.90 1.56
C GLY A 81 3.73 -5.91 0.14
N LEU A 82 4.35 -6.65 -0.76
CA LEU A 82 3.85 -6.76 -2.15
C LEU A 82 2.49 -7.43 -2.20
N ASN A 83 2.26 -8.45 -1.37
CA ASN A 83 0.96 -9.11 -1.26
C ASN A 83 -0.11 -8.16 -0.73
N PHE A 84 0.25 -7.32 0.23
CA PHE A 84 -0.65 -6.29 0.73
C PHE A 84 -1.09 -5.36 -0.41
N PHE A 85 -0.16 -4.86 -1.21
CA PHE A 85 -0.50 -4.00 -2.35
C PHE A 85 -1.36 -4.72 -3.38
N TYR A 86 -1.10 -5.99 -3.62
CA TYR A 86 -1.92 -6.78 -4.55
C TYR A 86 -3.37 -6.88 -4.06
N GLU A 87 -3.58 -7.14 -2.80
CA GLU A 87 -4.92 -7.20 -2.19
C GLU A 87 -5.63 -5.85 -2.27
N GLU A 88 -4.86 -4.75 -2.24
CA GLU A 88 -5.38 -3.39 -2.35
C GLU A 88 -5.60 -2.93 -3.79
N GLY A 89 -5.43 -3.82 -4.76
CA GLY A 89 -5.73 -3.53 -6.16
C GLY A 89 -4.54 -3.13 -7.01
N TRP A 90 -3.32 -3.42 -6.56
CA TRP A 90 -2.09 -3.09 -7.28
C TRP A 90 -1.31 -4.35 -7.62
N GLU A 91 -0.85 -4.46 -8.85
CA GLU A 91 -0.02 -5.59 -9.28
C GLU A 91 1.32 -5.10 -9.84
N ILE A 92 2.34 -5.95 -9.77
CA ILE A 92 3.66 -5.62 -10.30
C ILE A 92 3.58 -5.58 -11.83
N ALA A 93 3.90 -4.43 -12.40
CA ALA A 93 4.03 -4.25 -13.85
C ALA A 93 5.47 -4.38 -14.31
N GLN A 94 6.43 -3.91 -13.49
CA GLN A 94 7.85 -3.94 -13.83
C GLN A 94 8.70 -3.92 -12.58
N ILE A 95 9.82 -4.63 -12.61
CA ILE A 95 10.85 -4.59 -11.57
C ILE A 95 12.13 -4.05 -12.21
N SER A 96 12.68 -2.99 -11.63
CA SER A 96 13.96 -2.41 -12.05
C SER A 96 15.02 -2.68 -11.02
N VAL A 97 16.20 -3.13 -11.45
CA VAL A 97 17.36 -3.35 -10.58
C VAL A 97 18.35 -2.23 -10.84
N LEU A 98 18.54 -1.38 -9.84
CA LEU A 98 19.48 -0.25 -9.88
C LEU A 98 20.58 -0.48 -8.82
N GLU A 99 21.61 0.37 -8.84
CA GLU A 99 22.67 0.32 -7.81
C GLU A 99 22.13 0.43 -6.39
N ARG A 100 21.00 1.16 -6.21
CA ARG A 100 20.34 1.35 -4.93
C ARG A 100 19.46 0.18 -4.51
N GLY A 101 19.32 -0.85 -5.36
CA GLY A 101 18.44 -1.98 -5.10
C GLY A 101 17.32 -2.09 -6.12
N ARG A 102 16.27 -2.83 -5.75
CA ARG A 102 15.13 -3.09 -6.64
C ARG A 102 14.04 -2.04 -6.43
N HIS A 103 13.46 -1.61 -7.53
CA HIS A 103 12.30 -0.73 -7.55
C HIS A 103 11.16 -1.45 -8.24
N PHE A 104 9.95 -1.28 -7.72
CA PHE A 104 8.77 -1.97 -8.23
C PHE A 104 7.79 -0.97 -8.78
N MET A 105 7.48 -1.08 -10.08
CA MET A 105 6.39 -0.32 -10.69
C MET A 105 5.14 -1.16 -10.59
N LEU A 106 4.12 -0.63 -9.90
CA LEU A 106 2.84 -1.30 -9.74
C LEU A 106 1.80 -0.63 -10.63
N LYS A 107 0.88 -1.43 -11.11
CA LYS A 107 -0.24 -1.00 -11.94
C LYS A 107 -1.54 -1.36 -11.24
N ARG A 108 -2.56 -0.47 -11.36
CA ARG A 108 -3.91 -0.79 -10.91
C ARG A 108 -4.42 -2.03 -11.65
N ARG A 109 -5.05 -2.94 -10.90
CA ARG A 109 -5.65 -4.14 -11.47
C ARG A 109 -7.00 -3.85 -12.12
N TYR A 110 -7.64 -2.76 -11.74
CA TYR A 110 -8.95 -2.39 -12.26
C TYR A 110 -9.22 -0.88 -12.22
#